data_35289849ed4d8c32dfaddcf78ba6e393
#
_entry.id   35289849ed4d8c32dfaddcf78ba6e393
#
_cell.length_a   1.000
_cell.length_b   1.000
_cell.length_c   1.000
_cell.angle_alpha   90.00
_cell.angle_beta   90.00
_cell.angle_gamma   90.00
#
_symmetry.space_group_name_H-M   'P 1'
#
loop_
_entity.id
_entity.type
_entity.pdbx_description
1 polymer ?
#
loop_
_entity_poly.entity_id
_entity_poly.type
_entity_poly.pdbx_seq_one_letter_code
_entity_poly.pdbx_strand_id
1 'polypeptide(L)'
;MKTAIISSKTSVNHLTGDGHPEQPKRVTAITERLKKNKSLIWDKPASFDQNILKKVHDENYVDMVKKSFPNQGLKFLDGDTIISPGSKDATVDAVGSVIKAIDGVEQKKFRNAFCAVRPPGHHAEKNKAMGFCIYNNCAVAAQYLMEEYKYLSLIHISEPTRLLSIAY
;
A
#
# COMPACT_ATOMS: atom_id res chain seq x y z
N MET A 1 -8.22 21.51 10.50
CA MET A 1 -7.26 20.66 9.75
C MET A 1 -8.01 19.86 8.69
N LYS A 2 -7.42 19.66 7.51
CA LYS A 2 -8.01 18.99 6.35
C LYS A 2 -7.61 17.51 6.28
N THR A 3 -8.31 16.73 5.46
CA THR A 3 -7.93 15.34 5.09
C THR A 3 -6.94 15.37 3.95
N ALA A 4 -5.86 14.59 4.04
CA ALA A 4 -4.92 14.39 2.95
C ALA A 4 -5.25 13.14 2.12
N ILE A 5 -4.97 13.22 0.82
CA ILE A 5 -4.94 12.09 -0.10
C ILE A 5 -3.48 11.89 -0.53
N ILE A 6 -2.94 10.75 -0.16
CA ILE A 6 -1.59 10.36 -0.60
C ILE A 6 -1.74 9.42 -1.78
N SER A 7 -1.14 9.77 -2.91
CA SER A 7 -1.28 9.00 -4.15
C SER A 7 -0.06 9.17 -5.05
N SER A 8 0.23 8.15 -5.85
CA SER A 8 1.29 8.17 -6.87
C SER A 8 0.77 7.76 -8.24
N LYS A 9 1.38 8.34 -9.27
CA LYS A 9 1.15 7.91 -10.66
C LYS A 9 1.64 6.49 -10.93
N THR A 10 2.60 5.97 -10.16
CA THR A 10 3.11 4.61 -10.29
C THR A 10 2.03 3.56 -10.06
N SER A 11 1.01 3.87 -9.24
CA SER A 11 -0.11 2.95 -8.95
C SER A 11 -0.86 2.47 -10.20
N VAL A 12 -0.89 3.24 -11.29
CA VAL A 12 -1.51 2.80 -12.56
C VAL A 12 -0.58 1.96 -13.42
N ASN A 13 0.72 1.98 -13.14
CA ASN A 13 1.73 1.18 -13.86
C ASN A 13 1.86 -0.25 -13.31
N HIS A 14 1.25 -0.54 -12.16
CA HIS A 14 1.12 -1.90 -11.66
C HIS A 14 0.05 -2.64 -12.47
N LEU A 15 0.48 -3.37 -13.50
CA LEU A 15 -0.40 -4.12 -14.39
C LEU A 15 -0.54 -5.56 -13.88
N THR A 16 -1.78 -6.05 -13.87
CA THR A 16 -2.15 -7.36 -13.32
C THR A 16 -2.80 -8.26 -14.38
N GLY A 17 -2.90 -7.78 -15.62
CA GLY A 17 -3.54 -8.47 -16.72
C GLY A 17 -5.01 -8.11 -16.92
N ASP A 18 -5.53 -8.47 -18.09
CA ASP A 18 -6.90 -8.18 -18.46
C ASP A 18 -7.90 -9.01 -17.63
N GLY A 19 -8.98 -8.36 -17.20
CA GLY A 19 -10.02 -9.01 -16.39
C GLY A 19 -9.65 -9.23 -14.91
N HIS A 20 -8.44 -8.90 -14.50
CA HIS A 20 -8.04 -9.06 -13.09
C HIS A 20 -8.84 -8.11 -12.18
N PRO A 21 -9.38 -8.58 -11.02
CA PRO A 21 -10.18 -7.75 -10.12
C PRO A 21 -9.39 -6.59 -9.52
N GLU A 22 -8.10 -6.77 -9.24
CA GLU A 22 -7.18 -5.72 -8.82
C GLU A 22 -6.54 -5.10 -10.06
N GLN A 23 -7.05 -3.97 -10.54
CA GLN A 23 -6.66 -3.35 -11.81
C GLN A 23 -6.49 -1.83 -11.69
N PRO A 24 -5.71 -1.19 -12.59
CA PRO A 24 -5.45 0.26 -12.56
C PRO A 24 -6.69 1.14 -12.51
N LYS A 25 -7.77 0.74 -13.16
CA LYS A 25 -9.05 1.49 -13.18
C LYS A 25 -9.62 1.74 -11.79
N ARG A 26 -9.34 0.88 -10.80
CA ARG A 26 -9.80 1.06 -9.40
C ARG A 26 -9.25 2.35 -8.79
N VAL A 27 -7.92 2.53 -8.81
CA VAL A 27 -7.31 3.74 -8.25
C VAL A 27 -7.62 4.97 -9.07
N THR A 28 -7.74 4.83 -10.40
CA THR A 28 -8.13 5.93 -11.28
C THR A 28 -9.53 6.44 -10.92
N ALA A 29 -10.52 5.56 -10.81
CA ALA A 29 -11.89 5.93 -10.44
C ALA A 29 -11.96 6.64 -9.06
N ILE A 30 -11.22 6.10 -8.07
CA ILE A 30 -11.14 6.70 -6.73
C ILE A 30 -10.54 8.10 -6.81
N THR A 31 -9.38 8.26 -7.45
CA THR A 31 -8.68 9.54 -7.51
C THR A 31 -9.45 10.59 -8.31
N GLU A 32 -10.10 10.22 -9.41
CA GLU A 32 -10.97 11.11 -10.18
C GLU A 32 -12.17 11.60 -9.34
N ARG A 33 -12.78 10.70 -8.57
CA ARG A 33 -13.88 11.06 -7.69
C ARG A 33 -13.42 12.01 -6.57
N LEU A 34 -12.28 11.74 -5.95
CA LEU A 34 -11.72 12.55 -4.88
C LEU A 34 -11.26 13.94 -5.34
N LYS A 35 -10.75 14.07 -6.56
CA LYS A 35 -10.35 15.38 -7.16
C LYS A 35 -11.50 16.38 -7.27
N LYS A 36 -12.75 15.93 -7.28
CA LYS A 36 -13.93 16.80 -7.27
C LYS A 36 -14.09 17.54 -5.95
N ASN A 37 -13.53 17.02 -4.86
CA ASN A 37 -13.58 17.66 -3.55
C ASN A 37 -12.36 18.57 -3.34
N LYS A 38 -12.56 19.88 -3.48
CA LYS A 38 -11.52 20.91 -3.34
C LYS A 38 -11.03 21.12 -1.90
N SER A 39 -11.67 20.52 -0.89
CA SER A 39 -11.23 20.62 0.51
C SER A 39 -10.10 19.65 0.85
N LEU A 40 -9.82 18.67 0.01
CA LEU A 40 -8.77 17.68 0.21
C LEU A 40 -7.39 18.26 -0.13
N ILE A 41 -6.38 17.84 0.63
CA ILE A 41 -4.96 18.10 0.33
C ILE A 41 -4.42 16.89 -0.45
N TRP A 42 -3.68 17.14 -1.52
CA TRP A 42 -3.02 16.06 -2.28
C TRP A 42 -1.53 16.10 -1.99
N ASP A 43 -0.96 14.92 -1.66
CA ASP A 43 0.47 14.77 -1.41
C ASP A 43 1.00 13.48 -2.05
N LYS A 44 2.32 13.36 -2.12
CA LYS A 44 3.05 12.24 -2.74
C LYS A 44 3.61 11.30 -1.67
N PRO A 45 3.93 10.05 -2.03
CA PRO A 45 4.66 9.12 -1.16
C PRO A 45 5.96 9.74 -0.62
N ALA A 46 6.33 9.38 0.59
CA ALA A 46 7.65 9.69 1.14
C ALA A 46 8.71 8.70 0.63
N SER A 47 9.95 9.16 0.51
CA SER A 47 11.10 8.27 0.50
C SER A 47 11.33 7.72 1.90
N PHE A 48 11.75 6.47 2.02
CA PHE A 48 11.96 5.80 3.31
C PHE A 48 13.12 4.81 3.25
N ASP A 49 13.67 4.47 4.41
CA ASP A 49 14.65 3.39 4.51
C ASP A 49 13.95 2.03 4.33
N GLN A 50 14.27 1.35 3.25
CA GLN A 50 13.67 0.05 2.91
C GLN A 50 14.03 -1.08 3.91
N ASN A 51 14.95 -0.85 4.86
CA ASN A 51 15.22 -1.80 5.93
C ASN A 51 14.01 -2.03 6.83
N ILE A 52 13.07 -1.09 6.88
CA ILE A 52 11.81 -1.29 7.60
C ILE A 52 11.00 -2.48 7.07
N LEU A 53 11.12 -2.82 5.79
CA LEU A 53 10.47 -4.00 5.21
C LEU A 53 10.95 -5.29 5.86
N LYS A 54 12.25 -5.38 6.20
CA LYS A 54 12.86 -6.55 6.86
C LYS A 54 12.45 -6.70 8.34
N LYS A 55 11.85 -5.68 8.94
CA LYS A 55 11.29 -5.73 10.29
C LYS A 55 9.89 -6.34 10.33
N VAL A 56 9.22 -6.34 9.18
CA VAL A 56 7.86 -6.86 8.99
C VAL A 56 7.87 -8.20 8.26
N HIS A 57 8.74 -8.31 7.27
CA HIS A 57 8.90 -9.48 6.42
C HIS A 57 10.25 -10.15 6.62
N ASP A 58 10.32 -11.44 6.35
CA ASP A 58 11.59 -12.15 6.31
C ASP A 58 12.52 -11.54 5.25
N GLU A 59 13.81 -11.43 5.59
CA GLU A 59 14.80 -10.83 4.69
C GLU A 59 14.89 -11.55 3.36
N ASN A 60 14.85 -12.89 3.37
CA ASN A 60 14.85 -13.70 2.16
C ASN A 60 13.63 -13.40 1.27
N TYR A 61 12.47 -13.15 1.87
CA TYR A 61 11.27 -12.76 1.14
C TYR A 61 11.42 -11.38 0.49
N VAL A 62 11.91 -10.39 1.23
CA VAL A 62 12.16 -9.03 0.70
C VAL A 62 13.12 -9.07 -0.47
N ASP A 63 14.21 -9.83 -0.35
CA ASP A 63 15.21 -9.97 -1.41
C ASP A 63 14.67 -10.74 -2.62
N MET A 64 13.86 -11.77 -2.39
CA MET A 64 13.16 -12.50 -3.44
C MET A 64 12.22 -11.58 -4.22
N VAL A 65 11.39 -10.80 -3.53
CA VAL A 65 10.47 -9.83 -4.17
C VAL A 65 11.25 -8.81 -5.01
N LYS A 66 12.33 -8.22 -4.46
CA LYS A 66 13.17 -7.25 -5.18
C LYS A 66 13.73 -7.80 -6.50
N LYS A 67 14.08 -9.08 -6.53
CA LYS A 67 14.62 -9.77 -7.71
C LYS A 67 13.54 -10.30 -8.66
N SER A 68 12.28 -10.32 -8.22
CA SER A 68 11.18 -10.95 -8.96
C SER A 68 10.55 -10.05 -10.02
N PHE A 69 10.69 -8.73 -9.93
CA PHE A 69 10.07 -7.82 -10.89
C PHE A 69 10.60 -8.07 -12.31
N PRO A 70 9.71 -8.36 -13.27
CA PRO A 70 10.12 -8.66 -14.64
C PRO A 70 10.52 -7.37 -15.37
N ASN A 71 11.39 -7.52 -16.38
CA ASN A 71 11.73 -6.41 -17.28
C ASN A 71 10.62 -6.17 -18.32
N GLN A 72 9.82 -7.20 -18.62
CA GLN A 72 8.68 -7.13 -19.55
C GLN A 72 7.62 -8.17 -19.19
N GLY A 73 6.38 -7.93 -19.63
CA GLY A 73 5.25 -8.85 -19.42
C GLY A 73 4.78 -8.93 -17.97
N LEU A 74 4.15 -10.03 -17.64
CA LEU A 74 3.56 -10.32 -16.33
C LEU A 74 4.24 -11.54 -15.71
N LYS A 75 4.34 -11.55 -14.38
CA LYS A 75 4.87 -12.67 -13.60
C LYS A 75 4.02 -12.87 -12.35
N PHE A 76 3.80 -14.12 -11.97
CA PHE A 76 3.14 -14.47 -10.72
C PHE A 76 4.16 -14.52 -9.58
N LEU A 77 3.87 -13.87 -8.46
CA LEU A 77 4.56 -14.06 -7.18
C LEU A 77 3.91 -15.17 -6.36
N ASP A 78 2.59 -15.32 -6.52
CA ASP A 78 1.75 -16.34 -5.91
C ASP A 78 0.59 -16.66 -6.87
N GLY A 79 -0.31 -17.56 -6.48
CA GLY A 79 -1.45 -18.01 -7.29
C GLY A 79 -2.36 -16.90 -7.82
N ASP A 80 -2.45 -15.78 -7.11
CA ASP A 80 -3.30 -14.64 -7.46
C ASP A 80 -2.59 -13.28 -7.45
N THR A 81 -1.30 -13.24 -7.12
CA THR A 81 -0.53 -12.00 -6.99
C THR A 81 0.38 -11.81 -8.19
N ILE A 82 -0.04 -10.97 -9.12
CA ILE A 82 0.63 -10.71 -10.40
C ILE A 82 1.45 -9.42 -10.31
N ILE A 83 2.64 -9.44 -10.89
CA ILE A 83 3.54 -8.28 -11.01
C ILE A 83 3.93 -8.01 -12.46
N SER A 84 4.23 -6.76 -12.74
CA SER A 84 4.70 -6.23 -14.02
C SER A 84 5.95 -5.35 -13.79
N PRO A 85 6.62 -4.86 -14.83
CA PRO A 85 7.75 -3.94 -14.66
C PRO A 85 7.45 -2.73 -13.77
N GLY A 86 6.28 -2.11 -13.94
CA GLY A 86 5.85 -0.96 -13.15
C GLY A 86 5.44 -1.29 -11.72
N SER A 87 5.32 -2.57 -11.35
CA SER A 87 4.95 -2.98 -10.00
C SER A 87 6.01 -2.65 -8.96
N LYS A 88 7.28 -2.60 -9.35
CA LYS A 88 8.39 -2.26 -8.46
C LYS A 88 8.18 -0.90 -7.80
N ASP A 89 8.04 0.13 -8.61
CA ASP A 89 7.88 1.50 -8.12
C ASP A 89 6.53 1.70 -7.41
N ALA A 90 5.46 1.08 -7.95
CA ALA A 90 4.14 1.12 -7.33
C ALA A 90 4.14 0.52 -5.91
N THR A 91 4.85 -0.60 -5.71
CA THR A 91 4.95 -1.28 -4.42
C THR A 91 5.71 -0.42 -3.40
N VAL A 92 6.82 0.21 -3.80
CA VAL A 92 7.58 1.12 -2.94
C VAL A 92 6.75 2.35 -2.61
N ASP A 93 6.08 2.95 -3.58
CA ASP A 93 5.23 4.11 -3.36
C ASP A 93 4.00 3.81 -2.49
N ALA A 94 3.46 2.59 -2.54
CA ALA A 94 2.38 2.18 -1.66
C ALA A 94 2.83 2.19 -0.18
N VAL A 95 4.02 1.68 0.12
CA VAL A 95 4.63 1.76 1.45
C VAL A 95 4.99 3.20 1.81
N GLY A 96 5.63 3.95 0.92
CA GLY A 96 5.96 5.36 1.15
C GLY A 96 4.74 6.23 1.40
N SER A 97 3.58 5.84 0.88
CA SER A 97 2.32 6.55 1.11
C SER A 97 1.83 6.42 2.53
N VAL A 98 1.89 5.25 3.13
CA VAL A 98 1.47 5.07 4.53
C VAL A 98 2.43 5.76 5.49
N ILE A 99 3.72 5.74 5.22
CA ILE A 99 4.73 6.50 6.00
C ILE A 99 4.45 8.00 5.91
N LYS A 100 4.23 8.53 4.70
CA LYS A 100 3.85 9.94 4.50
C LYS A 100 2.57 10.31 5.24
N ALA A 101 1.58 9.43 5.25
CA ALA A 101 0.32 9.63 5.95
C ALA A 101 0.55 9.75 7.46
N ILE A 102 1.35 8.87 8.04
CA ILE A 102 1.72 8.88 9.45
C ILE A 102 2.42 10.19 9.81
N ASP A 103 3.51 10.52 9.12
CA ASP A 103 4.28 11.74 9.38
C ASP A 103 3.42 13.00 9.33
N GLY A 104 2.52 13.05 8.35
CA GLY A 104 1.67 14.22 8.20
C GLY A 104 0.60 14.35 9.29
N VAL A 105 0.10 13.25 9.83
CA VAL A 105 -0.83 13.25 10.97
C VAL A 105 -0.09 13.58 12.27
N GLU A 106 1.03 12.92 12.55
CA GLU A 106 1.82 13.14 13.75
C GLU A 106 2.38 14.56 13.83
N GLN A 107 2.84 15.09 12.71
CA GLN A 107 3.32 16.48 12.59
C GLN A 107 2.17 17.51 12.47
N LYS A 108 0.92 17.10 12.62
CA LYS A 108 -0.28 17.96 12.56
C LYS A 108 -0.43 18.76 11.26
N LYS A 109 0.13 18.28 10.15
CA LYS A 109 -0.02 18.90 8.82
C LYS A 109 -1.44 18.70 8.28
N PHE A 110 -2.06 17.57 8.62
CA PHE A 110 -3.46 17.24 8.35
C PHE A 110 -4.03 16.37 9.47
N ARG A 111 -5.36 16.32 9.56
CA ARG A 111 -6.05 15.60 10.64
C ARG A 111 -6.02 14.09 10.46
N ASN A 112 -6.17 13.65 9.21
CA ASN A 112 -6.18 12.27 8.80
C ASN A 112 -5.75 12.17 7.33
N ALA A 113 -5.46 10.96 6.87
CA ALA A 113 -5.06 10.71 5.50
C ALA A 113 -5.77 9.48 4.91
N PHE A 114 -5.91 9.47 3.60
CA PHE A 114 -6.33 8.32 2.81
C PHE A 114 -5.26 8.04 1.76
N CYS A 115 -4.70 6.83 1.78
CA CYS A 115 -3.71 6.38 0.80
C CYS A 115 -4.43 5.72 -0.39
N ALA A 116 -4.51 6.46 -1.50
CA ALA A 116 -5.08 5.95 -2.76
C ALA A 116 -3.96 5.32 -3.59
N VAL A 117 -3.61 4.07 -3.27
CA VAL A 117 -2.45 3.36 -3.81
C VAL A 117 -2.79 1.96 -4.31
N ARG A 118 -1.91 1.42 -5.12
CA ARG A 118 -1.83 0.03 -5.58
C ARG A 118 -0.35 -0.35 -5.66
N PRO A 119 -0.01 -1.63 -5.37
CA PRO A 119 -0.84 -2.75 -4.90
C PRO A 119 -1.37 -2.56 -3.47
N PRO A 120 -2.38 -3.36 -3.05
CA PRO A 120 -2.78 -3.45 -1.65
C PRO A 120 -1.71 -4.14 -0.81
N GLY A 121 -1.91 -4.25 0.53
CA GLY A 121 -0.85 -4.79 1.39
C GLY A 121 -1.32 -5.70 2.53
N HIS A 122 -2.56 -5.60 2.98
CA HIS A 122 -3.02 -6.20 4.23
C HIS A 122 -3.07 -7.74 4.25
N HIS A 123 -3.05 -8.39 3.08
CA HIS A 123 -3.00 -9.86 3.01
C HIS A 123 -1.58 -10.43 2.93
N ALA A 124 -0.55 -9.62 2.63
CA ALA A 124 0.82 -10.12 2.57
C ALA A 124 1.26 -10.63 3.95
N GLU A 125 1.79 -11.85 3.98
CA GLU A 125 2.29 -12.50 5.17
C GLU A 125 3.78 -12.17 5.40
N LYS A 126 4.34 -12.69 6.48
CA LYS A 126 5.74 -12.45 6.83
C LYS A 126 6.70 -12.89 5.71
N ASN A 127 6.42 -14.01 5.05
CA ASN A 127 7.28 -14.62 4.04
C ASN A 127 6.56 -14.97 2.72
N LYS A 128 5.37 -14.42 2.48
CA LYS A 128 4.55 -14.77 1.33
C LYS A 128 3.72 -13.59 0.83
N ALA A 129 3.69 -13.41 -0.50
CA ALA A 129 2.69 -12.59 -1.18
C ALA A 129 1.35 -13.34 -1.22
N MET A 130 0.24 -12.63 -1.03
CA MET A 130 -1.09 -13.24 -1.04
C MET A 130 -2.16 -12.18 -1.27
N GLY A 131 -3.28 -12.55 -1.91
CA GLY A 131 -4.44 -11.69 -2.07
C GLY A 131 -4.11 -10.37 -2.79
N PHE A 132 -3.32 -10.44 -3.86
CA PHE A 132 -2.83 -9.30 -4.65
C PHE A 132 -1.83 -8.40 -3.90
N CYS A 133 -1.45 -8.74 -2.66
CA CYS A 133 -0.57 -7.96 -1.80
C CYS A 133 0.87 -8.44 -1.90
N ILE A 134 1.79 -7.48 -2.03
CA ILE A 134 3.23 -7.76 -2.15
C ILE A 134 3.93 -7.51 -0.82
N TYR A 135 3.91 -6.28 -0.31
CA TYR A 135 4.34 -5.97 1.05
C TYR A 135 3.15 -5.57 1.91
N ASN A 136 3.21 -5.88 3.19
CA ASN A 136 2.14 -5.52 4.13
C ASN A 136 2.25 -4.05 4.56
N ASN A 137 1.64 -3.17 3.78
CA ASN A 137 1.65 -1.72 4.02
C ASN A 137 1.13 -1.37 5.43
N CYS A 138 0.13 -2.11 5.94
CA CYS A 138 -0.45 -1.88 7.26
C CYS A 138 0.52 -2.28 8.38
N ALA A 139 1.18 -3.42 8.25
CA ALA A 139 2.17 -3.86 9.23
C ALA A 139 3.40 -2.95 9.22
N VAL A 140 3.84 -2.48 8.03
CA VAL A 140 4.92 -1.48 7.94
C VAL A 140 4.50 -0.16 8.60
N ALA A 141 3.26 0.28 8.41
CA ALA A 141 2.74 1.47 9.08
C ALA A 141 2.78 1.32 10.61
N ALA A 142 2.33 0.16 11.12
CA ALA A 142 2.36 -0.12 12.55
C ALA A 142 3.80 -0.14 13.10
N GLN A 143 4.71 -0.83 12.42
CA GLN A 143 6.13 -0.89 12.80
C GLN A 143 6.77 0.50 12.81
N TYR A 144 6.47 1.31 11.80
CA TYR A 144 6.96 2.68 11.70
C TYR A 144 6.48 3.57 12.85
N LEU A 145 5.18 3.49 13.20
CA LEU A 145 4.61 4.21 14.35
C LEU A 145 5.29 3.81 15.66
N MET A 146 5.53 2.53 15.87
CA MET A 146 6.19 2.03 17.08
C MET A 146 7.64 2.50 17.19
N GLU A 147 8.38 2.54 16.09
CA GLU A 147 9.79 2.93 16.09
C GLU A 147 10.02 4.43 16.12
N GLU A 148 9.37 5.18 15.24
CA GLU A 148 9.63 6.61 15.11
C GLU A 148 8.84 7.44 16.11
N TYR A 149 7.60 7.07 16.41
CA TYR A 149 6.71 7.84 17.27
C TYR A 149 6.47 7.19 18.65
N LYS A 150 7.10 6.04 18.93
CA LYS A 150 7.06 5.34 20.23
C LYS A 150 5.66 4.93 20.68
N TYR A 151 4.78 4.62 19.74
CA TYR A 151 3.47 4.07 20.06
C TYR A 151 3.61 2.70 20.74
N LEU A 152 2.90 2.49 21.86
CA LEU A 152 2.94 1.24 22.62
C LEU A 152 1.87 0.24 22.19
N SER A 153 0.77 0.73 21.65
CA SER A 153 -0.30 -0.11 21.12
C SER A 153 -0.99 0.55 19.94
N LEU A 154 -1.56 -0.28 19.08
CA LEU A 154 -2.28 0.15 17.87
C LEU A 154 -3.55 -0.70 17.73
N ILE A 155 -4.63 -0.08 17.24
CA ILE A 155 -5.83 -0.79 16.79
C ILE A 155 -5.81 -0.78 15.28
N HIS A 156 -5.80 -1.99 14.69
CA HIS A 156 -5.83 -2.20 13.26
C HIS A 156 -7.14 -2.90 12.88
N ILE A 157 -7.89 -2.30 11.96
CA ILE A 157 -9.13 -2.85 11.43
C ILE A 157 -8.97 -3.05 9.92
N SER A 158 -9.01 -4.30 9.46
CA SER A 158 -9.02 -4.65 8.05
C SER A 158 -10.26 -5.48 7.72
N GLU A 159 -10.93 -5.15 6.63
CA GLU A 159 -12.14 -5.83 6.13
C GLU A 159 -13.25 -6.06 7.18
N PRO A 160 -13.63 -5.05 7.97
CA PRO A 160 -14.55 -5.24 9.12
C PRO A 160 -15.96 -5.67 8.73
N THR A 161 -16.38 -5.43 7.49
CA THR A 161 -17.73 -5.71 7.00
C THR A 161 -17.94 -7.13 6.49
N ARG A 162 -16.88 -7.90 6.26
CA ARG A 162 -16.99 -9.24 5.68
C ARG A 162 -17.65 -10.23 6.63
N LEU A 163 -17.50 -10.06 7.94
CA LEU A 163 -18.14 -10.91 8.95
C LEU A 163 -19.66 -10.71 9.03
N LEU A 164 -20.17 -9.54 8.66
CA LEU A 164 -21.62 -9.28 8.68
C LEU A 164 -22.35 -9.81 7.45
N SER A 165 -21.66 -10.04 6.35
CA SER A 165 -22.26 -10.58 5.11
C SER A 165 -22.42 -12.11 5.12
N ILE A 166 -21.87 -12.81 6.11
CA ILE A 166 -21.96 -14.27 6.26
C ILE A 166 -23.12 -14.66 7.20
N ALA A 167 -23.72 -13.71 7.89
CA ALA A 167 -24.76 -13.95 8.90
C ALA A 167 -26.20 -13.86 8.37
N TYR A 168 -26.40 -13.79 7.03
CA TYR A 168 -27.73 -13.76 6.40
C TYR A 168 -27.83 -14.71 5.22
#